data_c7f3f3cc8e959d259dc56928f5a33c36
#
_entry.id   c7f3f3cc8e959d259dc56928f5a33c36
#
_cell.length_a   1.000
_cell.length_b   1.000
_cell.length_c   1.000
_cell.angle_alpha   90.00
_cell.angle_beta   90.00
_cell.angle_gamma   90.00
#
_symmetry.space_group_name_H-M   'P 1'
#
loop_
_entity.id
_entity.type
_entity.pdbx_description
1 polymer ?
#
loop_
_entity_poly.entity_id
_entity_poly.type
_entity_poly.pdbx_seq_one_letter_code
_entity_poly.pdbx_strand_id
1 'polypeptide(L)'
;MAFVDLEKAFDRVPREVLWWALREVGVEEHTINVIKAMYVGATTSVKVNGNESTAFEVKVGVHQGSVLSPLLFTIVLEALSNKFRSGLPMEMLYADDLLLIAESEELLTEKVRIWKKGMEAKGLRVNLA
;
A
#
# COMPACT_ATOMS: atom_id res chain seq x y z
N MET A 1 7.16 15.18 15.50
CA MET A 1 7.46 13.90 14.81
C MET A 1 6.33 12.93 15.08
N ALA A 2 5.73 12.36 14.05
CA ALA A 2 4.69 11.36 14.19
C ALA A 2 5.05 10.11 13.38
N PHE A 3 4.95 8.94 14.01
CA PHE A 3 5.07 7.64 13.37
C PHE A 3 3.67 7.13 13.00
N VAL A 4 3.51 6.75 11.76
CA VAL A 4 2.26 6.26 11.21
C VAL A 4 2.50 4.86 10.66
N ASP A 5 1.73 3.90 11.14
CA ASP A 5 1.76 2.50 10.70
C ASP A 5 0.58 2.22 9.77
N LEU A 6 0.83 1.55 8.66
CA LEU A 6 -0.21 1.11 7.73
C LEU A 6 -0.61 -0.33 8.07
N GLU A 7 -1.75 -0.47 8.73
CA GLU A 7 -2.24 -1.75 9.23
C GLU A 7 -2.45 -2.77 8.11
N LYS A 8 -1.65 -3.85 8.12
CA LYS A 8 -1.75 -4.97 7.16
C LYS A 8 -1.81 -4.50 5.70
N ALA A 9 -0.97 -3.52 5.37
CA ALA A 9 -1.04 -2.84 4.08
C ALA A 9 -0.91 -3.80 2.89
N PHE A 10 0.00 -4.79 2.96
CA PHE A 10 0.15 -5.82 1.93
C PHE A 10 -1.12 -6.66 1.72
N ASP A 11 -1.84 -6.97 2.81
CA ASP A 11 -3.03 -7.83 2.76
C ASP A 11 -4.30 -7.08 2.40
N ARG A 12 -4.32 -5.75 2.58
CA ARG A 12 -5.54 -4.94 2.49
C ARG A 12 -5.61 -4.01 1.28
N VAL A 13 -4.51 -3.78 0.58
CA VAL A 13 -4.54 -2.88 -0.58
C VAL A 13 -5.51 -3.40 -1.65
N PRO A 14 -6.54 -2.62 -2.03
CA PRO A 14 -7.45 -3.01 -3.09
C PRO A 14 -6.70 -3.11 -4.43
N ARG A 15 -7.00 -4.13 -5.24
CA ARG A 15 -6.31 -4.31 -6.53
C ARG A 15 -6.58 -3.19 -7.52
N GLU A 16 -7.76 -2.58 -7.47
CA GLU A 16 -8.06 -1.39 -8.28
C GLU A 16 -7.10 -0.22 -7.96
N VAL A 17 -6.69 -0.09 -6.71
CA VAL A 17 -5.69 0.90 -6.29
C VAL A 17 -4.31 0.56 -6.85
N LEU A 18 -3.93 -0.72 -6.92
CA LEU A 18 -2.70 -1.17 -7.59
C LEU A 18 -2.69 -0.73 -9.06
N TRP A 19 -3.77 -1.00 -9.78
CA TRP A 19 -3.87 -0.66 -11.21
C TRP A 19 -3.88 0.85 -11.44
N TRP A 20 -4.59 1.58 -10.60
CA TRP A 20 -4.57 3.04 -10.61
C TRP A 20 -3.16 3.58 -10.37
N ALA A 21 -2.44 3.09 -9.36
CA ALA A 21 -1.10 3.54 -9.03
C ALA A 21 -0.09 3.29 -10.15
N LEU A 22 -0.16 2.13 -10.80
CA LEU A 22 0.67 1.80 -11.95
C LEU A 22 0.45 2.80 -13.11
N ARG A 23 -0.79 3.20 -13.36
CA ARG A 23 -1.10 4.22 -14.37
C ARG A 23 -0.57 5.59 -13.99
N GLU A 24 -0.69 5.98 -12.71
CA GLU A 24 -0.19 7.26 -12.21
C GLU A 24 1.32 7.41 -12.35
N VAL A 25 2.09 6.34 -12.20
CA VAL A 25 3.55 6.36 -12.40
C VAL A 25 3.98 6.14 -13.85
N GLY A 26 3.03 6.01 -14.79
CA GLY A 26 3.30 5.96 -16.22
C GLY A 26 3.58 4.57 -16.78
N VAL A 27 3.18 3.50 -16.10
CA VAL A 27 3.29 2.13 -16.63
C VAL A 27 2.30 1.93 -17.78
N GLU A 28 2.77 1.37 -18.88
CA GLU A 28 1.97 1.09 -20.06
C GLU A 28 0.84 0.09 -19.76
N GLU A 29 -0.33 0.28 -20.37
CA GLU A 29 -1.52 -0.56 -20.14
C GLU A 29 -1.27 -2.03 -20.49
N HIS A 30 -0.45 -2.31 -21.50
CA HIS A 30 -0.05 -3.69 -21.82
C HIS A 30 0.65 -4.38 -20.66
N THR A 31 1.60 -3.70 -20.02
CA THR A 31 2.33 -4.22 -18.83
C THR A 31 1.38 -4.40 -17.65
N ILE A 32 0.46 -3.46 -17.44
CA ILE A 32 -0.57 -3.57 -16.38
C ILE A 32 -1.43 -4.81 -16.61
N ASN A 33 -1.84 -5.08 -17.84
CA ASN A 33 -2.64 -6.26 -18.19
C ASN A 33 -1.88 -7.56 -17.93
N VAL A 34 -0.58 -7.60 -18.21
CA VAL A 34 0.27 -8.76 -17.86
C VAL A 34 0.29 -8.98 -16.35
N ILE A 35 0.48 -7.93 -15.57
CA ILE A 35 0.47 -8.00 -14.10
C ILE A 35 -0.90 -8.45 -13.59
N LYS A 36 -1.99 -7.90 -14.14
CA LYS A 36 -3.37 -8.34 -13.81
C LYS A 36 -3.56 -9.82 -14.05
N ALA A 37 -3.06 -10.35 -15.14
CA ALA A 37 -3.17 -11.77 -15.47
C ALA A 37 -2.49 -12.68 -14.43
N MET A 38 -1.42 -12.21 -13.79
CA MET A 38 -0.76 -12.94 -12.69
C MET A 38 -1.61 -13.00 -11.42
N TYR A 39 -2.58 -12.11 -11.26
CA TYR A 39 -3.46 -12.03 -10.10
C TYR A 39 -4.83 -12.67 -10.34
N VAL A 40 -5.19 -12.98 -11.58
CA VAL A 40 -6.46 -13.64 -11.89
C VAL A 40 -6.44 -15.07 -11.36
N GLY A 41 -7.48 -15.43 -10.58
CA GLY A 41 -7.60 -16.76 -10.00
C GLY A 41 -6.54 -17.10 -8.95
N ALA A 42 -5.85 -16.10 -8.38
CA ALA A 42 -4.89 -16.32 -7.31
C ALA A 42 -5.57 -16.96 -6.11
N THR A 43 -5.05 -18.12 -5.69
CA THR A 43 -5.58 -18.90 -4.58
C THR A 43 -4.52 -19.11 -3.52
N THR A 44 -4.96 -19.33 -2.30
CA THR A 44 -4.11 -19.76 -1.20
C THR A 44 -4.75 -20.89 -0.43
N SER A 45 -3.95 -21.64 0.31
CA SER A 45 -4.42 -22.66 1.24
C SER A 45 -3.72 -22.49 2.58
N VAL A 46 -4.32 -23.00 3.64
CA VAL A 46 -3.76 -22.94 4.99
C VAL A 46 -3.21 -24.32 5.37
N LYS A 47 -1.96 -24.37 5.80
CA LYS A 47 -1.30 -25.57 6.33
C LYS A 47 -1.25 -25.53 7.85
N VAL A 48 -1.82 -26.54 8.49
CA VAL A 48 -1.77 -26.72 9.95
C VAL A 48 -1.46 -28.18 10.27
N ASN A 49 -0.41 -28.43 11.03
CA ASN A 49 0.00 -29.77 11.48
C ASN A 49 0.10 -30.81 10.33
N GLY A 50 0.63 -30.41 9.17
CA GLY A 50 0.77 -31.28 8.01
C GLY A 50 -0.50 -31.46 7.17
N ASN A 51 -1.63 -30.93 7.61
CA ASN A 51 -2.88 -30.89 6.85
C ASN A 51 -3.02 -29.59 6.10
N GLU A 52 -3.49 -29.66 4.86
CA GLU A 52 -3.71 -28.50 4.00
C GLU A 52 -5.21 -28.31 3.77
N SER A 53 -5.67 -27.06 3.91
CA SER A 53 -7.06 -26.71 3.61
C SER A 53 -7.35 -26.74 2.11
N THR A 54 -8.63 -26.73 1.74
CA THR A 54 -9.04 -26.44 0.36
C THR A 54 -8.52 -25.07 -0.05
N ALA A 55 -8.02 -24.94 -1.28
CA ALA A 55 -7.60 -23.66 -1.83
C ALA A 55 -8.79 -22.70 -1.95
N PHE A 56 -8.58 -21.43 -1.59
CA PHE A 56 -9.58 -20.37 -1.73
C PHE A 56 -9.00 -19.15 -2.48
N GLU A 57 -9.85 -18.43 -3.17
CA GLU A 57 -9.45 -17.29 -3.99
C GLU A 57 -9.10 -16.07 -3.12
N VAL A 58 -7.97 -15.41 -3.44
CA VAL A 58 -7.53 -14.17 -2.81
C VAL A 58 -7.80 -13.00 -3.76
N LYS A 59 -8.68 -12.09 -3.36
CA LYS A 59 -9.17 -10.97 -4.20
C LYS A 59 -8.58 -9.61 -3.85
N VAL A 60 -7.88 -9.50 -2.74
CA VAL A 60 -7.28 -8.24 -2.26
C VAL A 60 -5.82 -8.45 -1.88
N GLY A 61 -5.09 -7.35 -1.75
CA GLY A 61 -3.70 -7.37 -1.37
C GLY A 61 -2.75 -7.77 -2.49
N VAL A 62 -1.48 -7.83 -2.17
CA VAL A 62 -0.41 -8.30 -3.04
C VAL A 62 0.05 -9.69 -2.63
N HIS A 63 0.63 -10.46 -3.56
CA HIS A 63 1.13 -11.80 -3.27
C HIS A 63 2.32 -11.75 -2.33
N GLN A 64 2.16 -12.19 -1.09
CA GLN A 64 3.25 -12.31 -0.14
C GLN A 64 4.29 -13.32 -0.62
N GLY A 65 5.58 -12.97 -0.46
CA GLY A 65 6.69 -13.79 -0.92
C GLY A 65 7.01 -13.69 -2.42
N SER A 66 6.20 -12.98 -3.21
CA SER A 66 6.53 -12.65 -4.60
C SER A 66 7.59 -11.54 -4.67
N VAL A 67 8.53 -11.66 -5.61
CA VAL A 67 9.53 -10.60 -5.88
C VAL A 67 8.87 -9.30 -6.38
N LEU A 68 7.74 -9.41 -7.07
CA LEU A 68 7.01 -8.27 -7.64
C LEU A 68 6.22 -7.50 -6.57
N SER A 69 5.76 -8.16 -5.52
CA SER A 69 4.87 -7.55 -4.52
C SER A 69 5.46 -6.35 -3.78
N PRO A 70 6.73 -6.36 -3.31
CA PRO A 70 7.34 -5.19 -2.71
C PRO A 70 7.41 -4.00 -3.66
N LEU A 71 7.68 -4.24 -4.93
CA LEU A 71 7.71 -3.20 -5.96
C LEU A 71 6.33 -2.61 -6.19
N LEU A 72 5.30 -3.43 -6.33
CA LEU A 72 3.91 -2.98 -6.50
C LEU A 72 3.45 -2.15 -5.30
N PHE A 73 3.75 -2.57 -4.10
CA PHE A 73 3.40 -1.84 -2.89
C PHE A 73 4.14 -0.48 -2.81
N THR A 74 5.42 -0.45 -3.15
CA THR A 74 6.20 0.81 -3.24
C THR A 74 5.59 1.77 -4.26
N ILE A 75 5.14 1.27 -5.40
CA ILE A 75 4.48 2.09 -6.44
C ILE A 75 3.15 2.66 -5.92
N VAL A 76 2.38 1.88 -5.18
CA VAL A 76 1.14 2.37 -4.54
C VAL A 76 1.43 3.49 -3.57
N LEU A 77 2.41 3.32 -2.69
CA LEU A 77 2.80 4.36 -1.72
C LEU A 77 3.33 5.61 -2.43
N GLU A 78 4.11 5.46 -3.47
CA GLU A 78 4.62 6.57 -4.27
C GLU A 78 3.48 7.36 -4.91
N ALA A 79 2.56 6.69 -5.59
CA ALA A 79 1.42 7.31 -6.26
C ALA A 79 0.47 8.01 -5.27
N LEU A 80 0.24 7.40 -4.12
CA LEU A 80 -0.59 7.99 -3.07
C LEU A 80 0.09 9.21 -2.43
N SER A 81 1.35 9.06 -2.04
CA SER A 81 2.07 10.08 -1.29
C SER A 81 2.37 11.33 -2.10
N ASN A 82 2.54 11.21 -3.42
CA ASN A 82 2.80 12.36 -4.29
C ASN A 82 1.77 13.50 -4.14
N LYS A 83 0.54 13.16 -3.76
CA LYS A 83 -0.53 14.15 -3.56
C LYS A 83 -0.46 14.87 -2.21
N PHE A 84 0.30 14.35 -1.27
CA PHE A 84 0.34 14.86 0.11
C PHE A 84 1.71 15.40 0.53
N ARG A 85 2.73 15.14 -0.27
CA ARG A 85 4.10 15.61 0.03
C ARG A 85 4.17 17.12 -0.06
N SER A 86 4.72 17.73 0.98
CA SER A 86 4.93 19.16 1.06
C SER A 86 6.38 19.59 0.87
N GLY A 87 7.25 18.66 0.50
CA GLY A 87 8.69 18.88 0.28
C GLY A 87 9.58 18.12 1.24
N LEU A 88 10.82 17.85 0.80
CA LEU A 88 11.85 17.17 1.58
C LEU A 88 12.48 18.11 2.62
N PRO A 89 12.87 17.62 3.80
CA PRO A 89 12.86 16.22 4.28
C PRO A 89 11.73 15.94 5.29
N MET A 90 10.54 16.44 5.09
CA MET A 90 9.45 16.44 6.07
C MET A 90 8.64 15.15 6.14
N GLU A 91 8.84 14.24 5.18
CA GLU A 91 8.22 12.92 5.17
C GLU A 91 9.25 11.83 4.81
N MET A 92 9.19 10.73 5.54
CA MET A 92 9.99 9.53 5.25
C MET A 92 9.07 8.31 5.17
N LEU A 93 9.17 7.59 4.06
CA LEU A 93 8.45 6.34 3.83
C LEU A 93 9.43 5.18 3.76
N TYR A 94 9.17 4.15 4.53
CA TYR A 94 9.92 2.91 4.48
C TYR A 94 8.95 1.72 4.65
N ALA A 95 8.76 0.97 3.57
CA ALA A 95 7.77 -0.11 3.51
C ALA A 95 6.38 0.40 3.94
N ASP A 96 5.82 -0.13 5.02
CA ASP A 96 4.55 0.25 5.61
C ASP A 96 4.66 1.32 6.73
N ASP A 97 5.88 1.75 7.02
CA ASP A 97 6.15 2.79 8.02
C ASP A 97 6.24 4.19 7.37
N LEU A 98 5.54 5.13 7.95
CA LEU A 98 5.58 6.55 7.55
C LEU A 98 5.99 7.41 8.75
N LEU A 99 7.02 8.22 8.55
CA LEU A 99 7.42 9.25 9.52
C LEU A 99 7.05 10.63 8.98
N LEU A 100 6.28 11.36 9.76
CA LEU A 100 5.92 12.76 9.49
C LEU A 100 6.63 13.70 10.46
N ILE A 101 7.21 14.76 9.93
CA ILE A 101 7.92 15.79 10.68
C ILE A 101 7.31 17.15 10.37
N ALA A 102 7.17 17.99 11.37
CA ALA A 102 6.74 19.38 11.23
C ALA A 102 7.39 20.27 12.28
N GLU A 103 7.41 21.56 12.05
CA GLU A 103 8.02 22.56 12.92
C GLU A 103 7.17 22.89 14.15
N SER A 104 5.86 22.65 14.08
CA SER A 104 4.93 22.85 15.21
C SER A 104 3.97 21.66 15.36
N GLU A 105 3.34 21.57 16.53
CA GLU A 105 2.34 20.54 16.85
C GLU A 105 1.08 20.70 15.95
N GLU A 106 0.65 21.93 15.70
CA GLU A 106 -0.51 22.23 14.87
C GLU A 106 -0.27 21.78 13.43
N LEU A 107 0.90 22.11 12.86
CA LEU A 107 1.30 21.68 11.53
C LEU A 107 1.45 20.16 11.43
N LEU A 108 1.97 19.52 12.46
CA LEU A 108 2.08 18.08 12.51
C LEU A 108 0.70 17.40 12.52
N THR A 109 -0.21 17.89 13.34
CA THR A 109 -1.58 17.40 13.42
C THR A 109 -2.32 17.52 12.10
N GLU A 110 -2.21 18.65 11.44
CA GLU A 110 -2.82 18.87 10.11
C GLU A 110 -2.21 17.92 9.06
N LYS A 111 -0.90 17.74 9.07
CA LYS A 111 -0.19 16.84 8.17
C LYS A 111 -0.64 15.39 8.36
N VAL A 112 -0.72 14.92 9.61
CA VAL A 112 -1.25 13.59 9.96
C VAL A 112 -2.68 13.42 9.45
N ARG A 113 -3.53 14.43 9.62
CA ARG A 113 -4.92 14.41 9.14
C ARG A 113 -5.01 14.27 7.63
N ILE A 114 -4.21 15.01 6.89
CA ILE A 114 -4.18 14.96 5.42
C ILE A 114 -3.74 13.58 4.95
N TRP A 115 -2.66 13.04 5.51
CA TRP A 115 -2.14 11.73 5.16
C TRP A 115 -3.12 10.61 5.50
N LYS A 116 -3.70 10.64 6.70
CA LYS A 116 -4.71 9.67 7.13
C LYS A 116 -5.90 9.65 6.17
N LYS A 117 -6.47 10.80 5.89
CA LYS A 117 -7.60 10.93 4.97
C LYS A 117 -7.27 10.44 3.56
N GLY A 118 -6.09 10.78 3.05
CA GLY A 118 -5.66 10.37 1.72
C GLY A 118 -5.42 8.88 1.60
N MET A 119 -4.78 8.25 2.58
CA MET A 119 -4.54 6.81 2.62
C MET A 119 -5.84 6.02 2.79
N GLU A 120 -6.70 6.43 3.74
CA GLU A 120 -7.97 5.75 4.01
C GLU A 120 -8.96 5.87 2.85
N ALA A 121 -8.93 6.96 2.09
CA ALA A 121 -9.73 7.11 0.86
C ALA A 121 -9.37 6.06 -0.21
N LYS A 122 -8.19 5.47 -0.13
CA LYS A 122 -7.73 4.39 -1.02
C LYS A 122 -7.74 3.01 -0.36
N GLY A 123 -8.37 2.87 0.80
CA GLY A 123 -8.56 1.59 1.49
C GLY A 123 -7.40 1.14 2.36
N LEU A 124 -6.40 2.00 2.61
CA LEU A 124 -5.29 1.72 3.53
C LEU A 124 -5.62 2.27 4.91
N ARG A 125 -5.68 1.41 5.93
CA ARG A 125 -5.89 1.83 7.32
C ARG A 125 -4.61 2.40 7.91
N VAL A 126 -4.78 3.50 8.63
CA VAL A 126 -3.71 4.24 9.29
C VAL A 126 -3.86 4.10 10.80
N ASN A 127 -2.84 3.53 11.45
CA ASN A 127 -2.68 3.53 12.89
C ASN A 127 -1.66 4.61 13.29
N LEU A 128 -1.99 5.39 14.28
CA LEU A 128 -1.09 6.36 14.90
C LEU A 128 -0.43 5.71 16.12
N ALA A 129 0.86 5.61 16.04
CA ALA A 129 1.65 5.16 17.18
C ALA A 129 1.99 6.32 18.13
#